data_94fd342e435012ac476e83e2acb3b518
#
_entry.id   94fd342e435012ac476e83e2acb3b518
#
_cell.length_a   1.000
_cell.length_b   1.000
_cell.length_c   1.000
_cell.angle_alpha   90.00
_cell.angle_beta   90.00
_cell.angle_gamma   90.00
#
_symmetry.space_group_name_H-M   'P 1'
#
loop_
_entity.id
_entity.type
_entity.pdbx_description
1 polymer ?
#
loop_
_entity_poly.entity_id
_entity_poly.type
_entity_poly.pdbx_seq_one_letter_code
_entity_poly.pdbx_strand_id
1 'polypeptide(L)'
;TILKWVFGIRPKLLIDTLSMARAVHGTEVGGSLKALAIHYDIGAKGTEVLNALGKRRVDFSEEELEAYAGYCINDVDLTYKLFTLLAPRFNRTEIKLIDMTMRMFAEPALLLDTAVLEESLKEIKFKKLQALQDCGVAKEELMSNKKFAEALVNLGVDPPMKTSPTTGKPTFAFAKKDEDLLALLEHPDIRVQTI
;
A
#
# COMPACT_ATOMS: atom_id res chain seq x y z
N THR A 1 2.58 -13.60 9.19
CA THR A 1 1.12 -13.82 9.40
C THR A 1 0.64 -15.14 8.80
N ILE A 2 0.87 -15.42 7.51
CA ILE A 2 0.39 -16.65 6.85
C ILE A 2 0.88 -17.91 7.57
N LEU A 3 2.18 -18.03 7.87
CA LEU A 3 2.77 -19.16 8.58
C LEU A 3 2.05 -19.45 9.90
N LYS A 4 1.74 -18.38 10.67
CA LYS A 4 1.08 -18.51 11.95
C LYS A 4 -0.42 -18.74 11.83
N TRP A 5 -1.11 -17.92 11.02
CA TRP A 5 -2.57 -17.91 11.00
C TRP A 5 -3.17 -19.03 10.14
N VAL A 6 -2.49 -19.42 9.05
CA VAL A 6 -2.97 -20.48 8.16
C VAL A 6 -2.37 -21.84 8.54
N PHE A 7 -1.07 -21.87 8.82
CA PHE A 7 -0.35 -23.13 9.06
C PHE A 7 -0.07 -23.41 10.54
N GLY A 8 -0.42 -22.52 11.47
CA GLY A 8 -0.20 -22.70 12.91
C GLY A 8 1.28 -22.69 13.34
N ILE A 9 2.20 -22.35 12.43
CA ILE A 9 3.64 -22.37 12.69
C ILE A 9 4.02 -21.15 13.53
N ARG A 10 4.67 -21.40 14.69
CA ARG A 10 5.10 -20.35 15.64
C ARG A 10 6.63 -20.34 15.72
N PRO A 11 7.33 -19.55 14.91
CA PRO A 11 8.78 -19.43 14.96
C PRO A 11 9.24 -18.85 16.30
N LYS A 12 10.41 -19.31 16.78
CA LYS A 12 11.04 -18.75 17.99
C LYS A 12 11.48 -17.31 17.78
N LEU A 13 11.86 -16.96 16.55
CA LEU A 13 12.35 -15.64 16.17
C LEU A 13 11.79 -15.29 14.78
N LEU A 14 11.26 -14.08 14.65
CA LEU A 14 10.79 -13.51 13.39
C LEU A 14 11.78 -12.45 12.94
N ILE A 15 12.35 -12.63 11.76
CA ILE A 15 13.32 -11.69 11.19
C ILE A 15 12.80 -11.20 9.84
N ASP A 16 12.96 -9.90 9.62
CA ASP A 16 12.65 -9.24 8.35
C ASP A 16 13.92 -8.69 7.72
N THR A 17 14.34 -9.31 6.63
CA THR A 17 15.55 -8.90 5.89
C THR A 17 15.41 -7.53 5.24
N LEU A 18 14.18 -7.07 4.95
CA LEU A 18 13.93 -5.72 4.46
C LEU A 18 14.23 -4.68 5.55
N SER A 19 13.77 -4.91 6.77
CA SER A 19 14.10 -4.05 7.92
C SER A 19 15.60 -4.01 8.17
N MET A 20 16.28 -5.16 8.09
CA MET A 20 17.74 -5.25 8.21
C MET A 20 18.43 -4.45 7.10
N ALA A 21 18.04 -4.63 5.85
CA ALA A 21 18.64 -3.92 4.71
C ALA A 21 18.45 -2.40 4.82
N ARG A 22 17.26 -1.95 5.22
CA ARG A 22 16.99 -0.52 5.45
C ARG A 22 17.85 0.09 6.56
N ALA A 23 18.07 -0.64 7.64
CA ALA A 23 18.94 -0.19 8.73
C ALA A 23 20.40 -0.07 8.28
N VAL A 24 20.86 -0.92 7.36
CA VAL A 24 22.25 -0.92 6.86
C VAL A 24 22.48 0.07 5.73
N HIS A 25 21.52 0.22 4.81
CA HIS A 25 21.69 0.97 3.55
C HIS A 25 20.80 2.21 3.44
N GLY A 26 19.86 2.40 4.36
CA GLY A 26 18.87 3.47 4.20
C GLY A 26 18.02 3.25 2.94
N THR A 27 18.01 4.24 2.05
CA THR A 27 17.29 4.21 0.77
C THR A 27 18.20 4.04 -0.45
N GLU A 28 19.53 4.02 -0.26
CA GLU A 28 20.52 4.09 -1.35
C GLU A 28 20.50 2.88 -2.27
N VAL A 29 20.38 1.68 -1.71
CA VAL A 29 20.39 0.41 -2.47
C VAL A 29 18.98 0.03 -2.93
N GLY A 30 17.97 0.61 -2.34
CA GLY A 30 16.58 0.15 -2.46
C GLY A 30 16.28 -1.05 -1.55
N GLY A 31 14.98 -1.32 -1.32
CA GLY A 31 14.53 -2.35 -0.37
C GLY A 31 14.01 -3.63 -1.03
N SER A 32 13.97 -3.72 -2.37
CA SER A 32 13.46 -4.92 -3.03
C SER A 32 14.48 -6.07 -2.98
N LEU A 33 14.00 -7.31 -2.85
CA LEU A 33 14.86 -8.50 -2.88
C LEU A 33 15.71 -8.53 -4.17
N LYS A 34 15.16 -8.07 -5.29
CA LYS A 34 15.90 -7.96 -6.57
C LYS A 34 17.07 -6.98 -6.47
N ALA A 35 16.86 -5.77 -5.93
CA ALA A 35 17.92 -4.78 -5.80
C ALA A 35 19.02 -5.26 -4.84
N LEU A 36 18.63 -5.86 -3.73
CA LEU A 36 19.56 -6.40 -2.73
C LEU A 36 20.32 -7.62 -3.27
N ALA A 37 19.66 -8.49 -4.04
CA ALA A 37 20.32 -9.64 -4.66
C ALA A 37 21.40 -9.21 -5.67
N ILE A 38 21.13 -8.16 -6.45
CA ILE A 38 22.12 -7.56 -7.36
C ILE A 38 23.26 -6.90 -6.57
N HIS A 39 22.93 -6.09 -5.57
CA HIS A 39 23.92 -5.37 -4.77
C HIS A 39 24.93 -6.31 -4.07
N TYR A 40 24.45 -7.45 -3.57
CA TYR A 40 25.28 -8.43 -2.88
C TYR A 40 25.79 -9.57 -3.77
N ASP A 41 25.44 -9.56 -5.05
CA ASP A 41 25.80 -10.63 -6.03
C ASP A 41 25.43 -12.04 -5.52
N ILE A 42 24.22 -12.20 -4.97
CA ILE A 42 23.76 -13.47 -4.37
C ILE A 42 22.85 -14.29 -5.29
N GLY A 43 22.58 -13.79 -6.48
CA GLY A 43 21.76 -14.46 -7.51
C GLY A 43 20.73 -13.54 -8.16
N ALA A 44 19.91 -14.10 -9.03
CA ALA A 44 18.89 -13.38 -9.77
C ALA A 44 17.49 -13.71 -9.22
N LYS A 45 16.66 -12.67 -9.03
CA LYS A 45 15.23 -12.84 -8.72
C LYS A 45 14.46 -13.04 -10.02
N GLY A 46 13.62 -14.08 -10.07
CA GLY A 46 12.72 -14.36 -11.18
C GLY A 46 11.56 -13.35 -11.29
N THR A 47 10.79 -13.46 -12.36
CA THR A 47 9.64 -12.59 -12.68
C THR A 47 8.34 -13.36 -12.85
N GLU A 48 8.31 -14.65 -12.54
CA GLU A 48 7.20 -15.58 -12.71
C GLU A 48 5.93 -15.13 -11.98
N VAL A 49 6.10 -14.38 -10.89
CA VAL A 49 4.99 -13.77 -10.14
C VAL A 49 4.08 -12.88 -11.00
N LEU A 50 4.62 -12.27 -12.06
CA LEU A 50 3.84 -11.41 -12.95
C LEU A 50 2.80 -12.22 -13.74
N ASN A 51 3.10 -13.48 -14.06
CA ASN A 51 2.20 -14.40 -14.75
C ASN A 51 1.14 -15.01 -13.81
N ALA A 52 1.30 -14.84 -12.51
CA ALA A 52 0.39 -15.35 -11.48
C ALA A 52 -0.68 -14.33 -11.07
N LEU A 53 -0.57 -13.07 -11.50
CA LEU A 53 -1.51 -12.02 -11.13
C LEU A 53 -2.92 -12.35 -11.61
N GLY A 54 -3.88 -12.34 -10.70
CA GLY A 54 -5.29 -12.63 -10.96
C GLY A 54 -5.64 -14.11 -11.10
N LYS A 55 -4.66 -15.02 -11.12
CA LYS A 55 -4.88 -16.46 -11.17
C LYS A 55 -5.10 -17.05 -9.77
N ARG A 56 -5.99 -18.04 -9.67
CA ARG A 56 -6.14 -18.94 -8.53
C ARG A 56 -5.38 -20.25 -8.85
N ARG A 57 -5.13 -21.06 -7.84
CA ARG A 57 -4.40 -22.33 -8.02
C ARG A 57 -4.97 -23.21 -9.14
N VAL A 58 -6.29 -23.22 -9.29
CA VAL A 58 -7.00 -24.02 -10.32
C VAL A 58 -6.81 -23.50 -11.75
N ASP A 59 -6.32 -22.29 -11.89
CA ASP A 59 -6.12 -21.62 -13.19
C ASP A 59 -4.69 -21.86 -13.74
N PHE A 60 -3.84 -22.61 -13.01
CA PHE A 60 -2.48 -22.95 -13.40
C PHE A 60 -2.39 -24.37 -14.00
N SER A 61 -1.57 -24.54 -15.03
CA SER A 61 -1.13 -25.88 -15.45
C SER A 61 -0.11 -26.47 -14.44
N GLU A 62 0.19 -27.76 -14.56
CA GLU A 62 1.20 -28.40 -13.73
C GLU A 62 2.59 -27.80 -13.95
N GLU A 63 2.97 -27.51 -15.18
CA GLU A 63 4.23 -26.88 -15.54
C GLU A 63 4.34 -25.46 -14.99
N GLU A 64 3.24 -24.68 -15.06
CA GLU A 64 3.19 -23.34 -14.47
C GLU A 64 3.33 -23.39 -12.94
N LEU A 65 2.72 -24.38 -12.28
CA LEU A 65 2.83 -24.57 -10.83
C LEU A 65 4.25 -24.94 -10.43
N GLU A 66 4.92 -25.82 -11.20
CA GLU A 66 6.31 -26.19 -10.95
C GLU A 66 7.25 -25.01 -11.12
N ALA A 67 7.11 -24.26 -12.20
CA ALA A 67 7.89 -23.03 -12.42
C ALA A 67 7.67 -22.01 -11.30
N TYR A 68 6.42 -21.83 -10.85
CA TYR A 68 6.09 -20.92 -9.76
C TYR A 68 6.63 -21.43 -8.41
N ALA A 69 6.64 -22.73 -8.17
CA ALA A 69 7.24 -23.32 -6.98
C ALA A 69 8.77 -23.08 -6.98
N GLY A 70 9.43 -23.28 -8.12
CA GLY A 70 10.85 -22.97 -8.30
C GLY A 70 11.18 -21.50 -8.00
N TYR A 71 10.33 -20.58 -8.49
CA TYR A 71 10.44 -19.17 -8.16
C TYR A 71 10.34 -18.92 -6.64
N CYS A 72 9.36 -19.52 -5.96
CA CYS A 72 9.19 -19.37 -4.51
C CYS A 72 10.41 -19.90 -3.73
N ILE A 73 10.97 -21.06 -4.13
CA ILE A 73 12.17 -21.63 -3.52
C ILE A 73 13.36 -20.69 -3.70
N ASN A 74 13.57 -20.17 -4.91
CA ASN A 74 14.63 -19.22 -5.19
C ASN A 74 14.50 -17.93 -4.32
N ASP A 75 13.30 -17.39 -4.14
CA ASP A 75 13.07 -16.22 -3.27
C ASP A 75 13.41 -16.52 -1.80
N VAL A 76 13.15 -17.74 -1.32
CA VAL A 76 13.53 -18.18 0.03
C VAL A 76 15.06 -18.28 0.14
N ASP A 77 15.73 -18.88 -0.83
CA ASP A 77 17.20 -19.03 -0.85
C ASP A 77 17.90 -17.67 -0.89
N LEU A 78 17.42 -16.75 -1.74
CA LEU A 78 17.95 -15.39 -1.81
C LEU A 78 17.76 -14.65 -0.47
N THR A 79 16.59 -14.80 0.14
CA THR A 79 16.28 -14.19 1.45
C THR A 79 17.18 -14.75 2.55
N TYR A 80 17.44 -16.06 2.54
CA TYR A 80 18.34 -16.69 3.51
C TYR A 80 19.80 -16.25 3.32
N LYS A 81 20.29 -16.20 2.08
CA LYS A 81 21.62 -15.67 1.76
C LYS A 81 21.76 -14.22 2.22
N LEU A 82 20.76 -13.39 1.94
CA LEU A 82 20.73 -11.99 2.38
C LEU A 82 20.76 -11.89 3.90
N PHE A 83 19.97 -12.70 4.61
CA PHE A 83 20.00 -12.76 6.07
C PHE A 83 21.42 -13.10 6.58
N THR A 84 22.07 -14.09 6.00
CA THR A 84 23.42 -14.52 6.41
C THR A 84 24.45 -13.41 6.28
N LEU A 85 24.32 -12.57 5.24
CA LEU A 85 25.21 -11.42 5.01
C LEU A 85 24.92 -10.25 5.94
N LEU A 86 23.66 -10.02 6.27
CA LEU A 86 23.25 -8.90 7.11
C LEU A 86 23.38 -9.20 8.62
N ALA A 87 23.11 -10.44 9.04
CA ALA A 87 23.05 -10.82 10.45
C ALA A 87 24.28 -10.42 11.28
N PRO A 88 25.53 -10.54 10.78
CA PRO A 88 26.72 -10.13 11.54
C PRO A 88 26.78 -8.63 11.87
N ARG A 89 25.99 -7.80 11.19
CA ARG A 89 25.94 -6.35 11.40
C ARG A 89 24.95 -5.93 12.50
N PHE A 90 24.21 -6.90 13.06
CA PHE A 90 23.17 -6.64 14.06
C PHE A 90 23.53 -7.23 15.41
N ASN A 91 23.40 -6.45 16.45
CA ASN A 91 23.48 -6.95 17.81
C ASN A 91 22.15 -7.63 18.22
N ARG A 92 22.20 -8.33 19.37
CA ARG A 92 21.04 -9.08 19.87
C ARG A 92 19.83 -8.18 20.15
N THR A 93 20.05 -6.94 20.56
CA THR A 93 18.94 -6.00 20.88
C THR A 93 18.22 -5.57 19.63
N GLU A 94 18.94 -5.26 18.57
CA GLU A 94 18.36 -4.88 17.26
C GLU A 94 17.57 -6.03 16.64
N ILE A 95 18.09 -7.26 16.69
CA ILE A 95 17.36 -8.44 16.25
C ILE A 95 16.06 -8.65 17.05
N LYS A 96 16.10 -8.45 18.37
CA LYS A 96 14.87 -8.51 19.19
C LYS A 96 13.87 -7.39 18.86
N LEU A 97 14.35 -6.22 18.48
CA LEU A 97 13.48 -5.12 18.07
C LEU A 97 12.73 -5.46 16.76
N ILE A 98 13.44 -6.08 15.79
CA ILE A 98 12.83 -6.57 14.56
C ILE A 98 11.80 -7.65 14.88
N ASP A 99 12.13 -8.65 15.70
CA ASP A 99 11.22 -9.71 16.13
C ASP A 99 9.96 -9.15 16.80
N MET A 100 10.13 -8.21 17.72
CA MET A 100 9.00 -7.54 18.39
C MET A 100 8.09 -6.82 17.38
N THR A 101 8.67 -6.10 16.44
CA THR A 101 7.91 -5.40 15.39
C THR A 101 7.12 -6.39 14.54
N MET A 102 7.74 -7.49 14.11
CA MET A 102 7.05 -8.53 13.35
C MET A 102 5.95 -9.22 14.13
N ARG A 103 6.14 -9.40 15.46
CA ARG A 103 5.10 -9.97 16.34
C ARG A 103 3.89 -9.08 16.48
N MET A 104 4.02 -7.75 16.43
CA MET A 104 2.85 -6.85 16.43
C MET A 104 1.85 -7.17 15.31
N PHE A 105 2.33 -7.68 14.17
CA PHE A 105 1.49 -8.11 13.05
C PHE A 105 1.08 -9.59 13.12
N ALA A 106 1.98 -10.45 13.59
CA ALA A 106 1.72 -11.88 13.65
C ALA A 106 0.94 -12.30 14.92
N GLU A 107 1.03 -11.53 15.98
CA GLU A 107 0.45 -11.78 17.31
C GLU A 107 -0.24 -10.52 17.85
N PRO A 108 -1.28 -10.01 17.16
CA PRO A 108 -1.95 -8.81 17.61
C PRO A 108 -2.56 -9.03 18.98
N ALA A 109 -2.28 -8.10 19.91
CA ALA A 109 -2.80 -8.12 21.27
C ALA A 109 -3.97 -7.15 21.47
N LEU A 110 -4.13 -6.18 20.55
CA LEU A 110 -5.22 -5.22 20.61
C LEU A 110 -6.49 -5.86 20.07
N LEU A 111 -7.57 -5.75 20.84
CA LEU A 111 -8.90 -6.14 20.39
C LEU A 111 -9.60 -4.93 19.81
N LEU A 112 -10.29 -5.16 18.70
CA LEU A 112 -11.15 -4.14 18.09
C LEU A 112 -12.52 -4.20 18.74
N ASP A 113 -13.07 -3.06 19.11
CA ASP A 113 -14.49 -2.93 19.42
C ASP A 113 -15.28 -2.94 18.11
N THR A 114 -15.64 -4.14 17.69
CA THR A 114 -16.32 -4.34 16.40
C THR A 114 -17.71 -3.69 16.38
N ALA A 115 -18.40 -3.63 17.52
CA ALA A 115 -19.72 -3.02 17.61
C ALA A 115 -19.65 -1.51 17.34
N VAL A 116 -18.73 -0.82 18.00
CA VAL A 116 -18.50 0.63 17.78
C VAL A 116 -18.02 0.90 16.35
N LEU A 117 -17.14 0.05 15.80
CA LEU A 117 -16.66 0.21 14.43
C LEU A 117 -17.77 -0.01 13.39
N GLU A 118 -18.64 -0.99 13.58
CA GLU A 118 -19.76 -1.25 12.68
C GLU A 118 -20.79 -0.13 12.71
N GLU A 119 -21.09 0.41 13.89
CA GLU A 119 -21.98 1.55 14.05
C GLU A 119 -21.41 2.80 13.38
N SER A 120 -20.14 3.12 13.67
CA SER A 120 -19.43 4.25 13.02
C SER A 120 -19.37 4.10 11.50
N LEU A 121 -19.16 2.87 11.01
CA LEU A 121 -19.16 2.60 9.58
C LEU A 121 -20.52 2.84 8.92
N LYS A 122 -21.62 2.46 9.60
CA LYS A 122 -22.99 2.72 9.12
C LYS A 122 -23.26 4.22 9.07
N GLU A 123 -22.88 4.93 10.12
CA GLU A 123 -23.03 6.39 10.21
C GLU A 123 -22.25 7.11 9.09
N ILE A 124 -20.98 6.75 8.89
CA ILE A 124 -20.15 7.37 7.84
C ILE A 124 -20.70 7.05 6.44
N LYS A 125 -21.15 5.82 6.20
CA LYS A 125 -21.78 5.44 4.92
C LYS A 125 -23.06 6.23 4.67
N PHE A 126 -23.87 6.42 5.69
CA PHE A 126 -25.10 7.21 5.60
C PHE A 126 -24.78 8.69 5.30
N LYS A 127 -23.90 9.31 6.06
CA LYS A 127 -23.44 10.69 5.82
C LYS A 127 -22.89 10.88 4.42
N LYS A 128 -22.09 9.91 3.94
CA LYS A 128 -21.55 9.95 2.57
C LYS A 128 -22.66 9.88 1.51
N LEU A 129 -23.64 9.00 1.67
CA LEU A 129 -24.75 8.90 0.73
C LEU A 129 -25.59 10.18 0.73
N GLN A 130 -25.85 10.74 1.91
CA GLN A 130 -26.58 11.98 2.05
C GLN A 130 -25.83 13.14 1.37
N ALA A 131 -24.52 13.28 1.62
CA ALA A 131 -23.71 14.30 0.97
C ALA A 131 -23.74 14.19 -0.56
N LEU A 132 -23.64 12.98 -1.12
CA LEU A 132 -23.75 12.76 -2.57
C LEU A 132 -25.14 13.16 -3.11
N GLN A 133 -26.21 12.85 -2.39
CA GLN A 133 -27.57 13.26 -2.76
C GLN A 133 -27.77 14.77 -2.72
N ASP A 134 -27.26 15.40 -1.66
CA ASP A 134 -27.38 16.86 -1.46
C ASP A 134 -26.62 17.65 -2.54
N CYS A 135 -25.49 17.12 -3.01
CA CYS A 135 -24.73 17.70 -4.13
C CYS A 135 -25.31 17.35 -5.51
N GLY A 136 -26.15 16.33 -5.59
CA GLY A 136 -26.67 15.83 -6.87
C GLY A 136 -25.64 15.23 -7.80
N VAL A 137 -24.50 14.74 -7.25
CA VAL A 137 -23.36 14.22 -7.99
C VAL A 137 -23.19 12.72 -7.73
N ALA A 138 -22.96 11.95 -8.80
CA ALA A 138 -22.68 10.53 -8.65
C ALA A 138 -21.23 10.29 -8.17
N LYS A 139 -21.02 9.26 -7.35
CA LYS A 139 -19.69 8.91 -6.83
C LYS A 139 -18.66 8.74 -7.94
N GLU A 140 -19.06 8.17 -9.08
CA GLU A 140 -18.21 7.91 -10.25
C GLU A 140 -17.73 9.20 -10.91
N GLU A 141 -18.45 10.30 -10.74
CA GLU A 141 -18.06 11.63 -11.23
C GLU A 141 -16.92 12.21 -10.39
N LEU A 142 -16.95 11.98 -9.08
CA LEU A 142 -15.89 12.41 -8.16
C LEU A 142 -14.59 11.60 -8.29
N MET A 143 -14.64 10.42 -8.88
CA MET A 143 -13.46 9.55 -9.06
C MET A 143 -12.56 9.94 -10.25
N SER A 144 -12.99 10.86 -11.11
CA SER A 144 -12.24 11.33 -12.27
C SER A 144 -12.00 12.83 -12.17
N ASN A 145 -10.74 13.25 -12.24
CA ASN A 145 -10.40 14.69 -12.21
C ASN A 145 -11.17 15.49 -13.27
N LYS A 146 -11.38 14.92 -14.44
CA LYS A 146 -12.14 15.58 -15.52
C LYS A 146 -13.61 15.74 -15.15
N LYS A 147 -14.25 14.67 -14.69
CA LYS A 147 -15.66 14.71 -14.28
C LYS A 147 -15.88 15.56 -13.04
N PHE A 148 -14.92 15.54 -12.11
CA PHE A 148 -14.95 16.41 -10.94
C PHE A 148 -14.85 17.89 -11.34
N ALA A 149 -13.99 18.23 -12.30
CA ALA A 149 -13.94 19.57 -12.87
C ALA A 149 -15.27 19.98 -13.53
N GLU A 150 -15.90 19.08 -14.31
CA GLU A 150 -17.19 19.29 -14.90
C GLU A 150 -18.29 19.53 -13.83
N ALA A 151 -18.26 18.78 -12.73
CA ALA A 151 -19.17 18.94 -11.62
C ALA A 151 -19.02 20.33 -10.93
N LEU A 152 -17.79 20.80 -10.74
CA LEU A 152 -17.52 22.14 -10.21
C LEU A 152 -18.04 23.23 -11.14
N VAL A 153 -17.80 23.09 -12.46
CA VAL A 153 -18.35 24.03 -13.47
C VAL A 153 -19.86 24.07 -13.43
N ASN A 154 -20.54 22.92 -13.29
CA ASN A 154 -22.01 22.85 -13.16
C ASN A 154 -22.53 23.55 -11.89
N LEU A 155 -21.71 23.65 -10.85
CA LEU A 155 -22.01 24.43 -9.64
C LEU A 155 -21.58 25.92 -9.75
N GLY A 156 -21.09 26.34 -10.92
CA GLY A 156 -20.66 27.72 -11.17
C GLY A 156 -19.28 28.05 -10.64
N VAL A 157 -18.45 27.07 -10.39
CA VAL A 157 -17.07 27.23 -9.87
C VAL A 157 -16.06 26.83 -10.93
N ASP A 158 -15.11 27.70 -11.21
CA ASP A 158 -13.99 27.37 -12.08
C ASP A 158 -13.05 26.37 -11.38
N PRO A 159 -12.73 25.22 -12.02
CA PRO A 159 -11.85 24.22 -11.43
C PRO A 159 -10.46 24.77 -11.19
N PRO A 160 -9.91 24.66 -9.96
CA PRO A 160 -8.58 25.16 -9.66
C PRO A 160 -7.50 24.45 -10.49
N MET A 161 -6.55 25.24 -11.02
CA MET A 161 -5.50 24.80 -11.91
C MET A 161 -4.13 25.10 -11.33
N LYS A 162 -3.16 24.21 -11.60
CA LYS A 162 -1.75 24.43 -11.27
C LYS A 162 -0.83 23.97 -12.39
N THR A 163 0.43 24.38 -12.33
CA THR A 163 1.47 23.86 -13.22
C THR A 163 2.05 22.58 -12.61
N SER A 164 2.04 21.50 -13.38
CA SER A 164 2.64 20.22 -12.95
C SER A 164 4.16 20.40 -12.79
N PRO A 165 4.73 20.09 -11.63
CA PRO A 165 6.18 20.20 -11.41
C PRO A 165 6.98 19.20 -12.25
N THR A 166 6.34 18.10 -12.68
CA THR A 166 7.00 17.04 -13.45
C THR A 166 6.97 17.31 -14.95
N THR A 167 5.86 17.86 -15.47
CA THR A 167 5.67 18.01 -16.93
C THR A 167 5.68 19.46 -17.40
N GLY A 168 5.61 20.43 -16.49
CA GLY A 168 5.50 21.86 -16.80
C GLY A 168 4.17 22.27 -17.44
N LYS A 169 3.20 21.34 -17.56
CA LYS A 169 1.89 21.60 -18.20
C LYS A 169 0.83 21.95 -17.17
N PRO A 170 -0.20 22.74 -17.56
CA PRO A 170 -1.35 22.97 -16.72
C PRO A 170 -2.06 21.65 -16.36
N THR A 171 -2.44 21.49 -15.10
CA THR A 171 -3.19 20.35 -14.58
C THR A 171 -4.14 20.82 -13.48
N PHE A 172 -5.16 20.03 -13.16
CA PHE A 172 -6.07 20.34 -12.07
C PHE A 172 -5.35 20.32 -10.71
N ALA A 173 -5.65 21.31 -9.87
CA ALA A 173 -5.13 21.43 -8.51
C ALA A 173 -6.06 20.68 -7.53
N PHE A 174 -6.21 19.35 -7.68
CA PHE A 174 -7.13 18.52 -6.90
C PHE A 174 -6.41 17.61 -5.89
N ALA A 175 -5.16 17.88 -5.59
CA ALA A 175 -4.48 17.16 -4.52
C ALA A 175 -4.91 17.70 -3.15
N LYS A 176 -4.99 16.81 -2.15
CA LYS A 176 -5.40 17.12 -0.77
C LYS A 176 -4.65 18.30 -0.12
N LYS A 177 -3.50 18.71 -0.66
CA LYS A 177 -2.67 19.81 -0.15
C LYS A 177 -2.73 21.07 -1.03
N ASP A 178 -3.50 21.05 -2.11
CA ASP A 178 -3.63 22.20 -2.98
C ASP A 178 -4.50 23.27 -2.30
N GLU A 179 -3.93 24.45 -2.10
CA GLU A 179 -4.57 25.55 -1.36
C GLU A 179 -5.89 25.98 -2.00
N ASP A 180 -5.92 26.07 -3.33
CA ASP A 180 -7.11 26.44 -4.09
C ASP A 180 -8.24 25.40 -3.97
N LEU A 181 -7.92 24.11 -3.82
CA LEU A 181 -8.91 23.08 -3.52
C LEU A 181 -9.41 23.22 -2.09
N LEU A 182 -8.52 23.48 -1.14
CA LEU A 182 -8.91 23.67 0.26
C LEU A 182 -9.79 24.91 0.45
N ALA A 183 -9.60 25.95 -0.35
CA ALA A 183 -10.44 27.16 -0.32
C ALA A 183 -11.90 26.86 -0.69
N LEU A 184 -12.18 25.78 -1.45
CA LEU A 184 -13.55 25.37 -1.77
C LEU A 184 -14.34 24.89 -0.54
N LEU A 185 -13.66 24.48 0.54
CA LEU A 185 -14.31 24.12 1.81
C LEU A 185 -14.97 25.34 2.51
N GLU A 186 -14.55 26.55 2.15
CA GLU A 186 -15.10 27.80 2.68
C GLU A 186 -16.00 28.54 1.66
N HIS A 187 -16.37 27.86 0.57
CA HIS A 187 -17.20 28.43 -0.49
C HIS A 187 -18.61 28.74 0.04
N PRO A 188 -19.26 29.87 -0.36
CA PRO A 188 -20.61 30.25 0.12
C PRO A 188 -21.70 29.21 -0.22
N ASP A 189 -21.57 28.48 -1.32
CA ASP A 189 -22.49 27.40 -1.68
C ASP A 189 -22.10 26.09 -0.97
N ILE A 190 -22.98 25.60 -0.10
CA ILE A 190 -22.78 24.37 0.66
C ILE A 190 -22.57 23.14 -0.23
N ARG A 191 -23.11 23.13 -1.44
CA ARG A 191 -22.89 22.01 -2.39
C ARG A 191 -21.45 21.94 -2.84
N VAL A 192 -20.79 23.09 -3.01
CA VAL A 192 -19.36 23.18 -3.35
C VAL A 192 -18.49 22.74 -2.18
N GLN A 193 -18.87 23.07 -0.94
CA GLN A 193 -18.15 22.61 0.24
C GLN A 193 -18.22 21.08 0.43
N THR A 194 -19.33 20.47 -0.02
CA THR A 194 -19.64 19.06 0.22
C THR A 194 -19.09 18.13 -0.87
N ILE A 195 -18.91 18.64 -2.09
CA ILE A 195 -18.41 17.88 -3.24
C ILE A 195 -16.91 17.60 -3.12
#